data_7a42c75caf8751699d363093c6491e56
#
_entry.id   7a42c75caf8751699d363093c6491e56
#
_cell.length_a   1.000
_cell.length_b   1.000
_cell.length_c   1.000
_cell.angle_alpha   90.00
_cell.angle_beta   90.00
_cell.angle_gamma   90.00
#
_symmetry.space_group_name_H-M   'P 1'
#
loop_
_entity.id
_entity.type
_entity.pdbx_description
1 polymer ?
#
loop_
_entity_poly.entity_id
_entity_poly.type
_entity_poly.pdbx_seq_one_letter_code
_entity_poly.pdbx_strand_id
1 'polypeptide(L)'
;MSLESGAAKNVHYGDVLIKFGEYTDASKTALPYIPSQQIVDKYKGSILKDGDIIIADTAEDETVGKCTEIANLQGFPTISGLHTIPLRPRDKFATGFLGYYMNSGAYHDQLLPLMQGIKVTSISKGALQDTVISYPSDSAEQAAIGQYFINLDNLITLHQREDSNKKRAKIIVLTLLSWWGVIS
;
A
#
# COMPACT_ATOMS: atom_id res chain seq x y z
N MET A 1 9.86 -10.64 12.15
CA MET A 1 10.11 -9.22 11.90
C MET A 1 9.83 -8.46 13.18
N SER A 2 10.62 -7.45 13.51
CA SER A 2 10.42 -6.59 14.68
C SER A 2 9.74 -5.30 14.24
N LEU A 3 9.00 -4.64 15.16
CA LEU A 3 8.48 -3.29 14.94
C LEU A 3 9.37 -2.20 15.54
N GLU A 4 10.43 -2.56 16.26
CA GLU A 4 11.21 -1.62 17.05
C GLU A 4 12.49 -1.13 16.37
N SER A 5 13.25 -2.01 15.70
CA SER A 5 14.48 -1.63 15.01
C SER A 5 15.01 -2.75 14.10
N GLY A 6 15.85 -2.40 13.12
CA GLY A 6 16.48 -3.35 12.21
C GLY A 6 17.38 -2.67 11.19
N ALA A 7 18.00 -3.47 10.33
CA ALA A 7 18.89 -3.02 9.27
C ALA A 7 18.15 -2.43 8.07
N ALA A 8 16.89 -2.83 7.84
CA ALA A 8 16.01 -2.30 6.81
C ALA A 8 14.55 -2.43 7.23
N LYS A 9 13.68 -1.67 6.57
CA LYS A 9 12.23 -1.88 6.60
C LYS A 9 11.80 -2.83 5.49
N ASN A 10 10.64 -3.46 5.64
CA ASN A 10 10.08 -4.43 4.70
C ASN A 10 8.66 -4.05 4.29
N VAL A 11 8.36 -4.18 3.01
CA VAL A 11 7.00 -4.12 2.48
C VAL A 11 6.60 -5.52 2.04
N HIS A 12 5.60 -6.09 2.67
CA HIS A 12 5.12 -7.45 2.41
C HIS A 12 3.83 -7.42 1.60
N TYR A 13 3.58 -8.43 0.74
CA TYR A 13 2.37 -8.47 -0.10
C TYR A 13 1.07 -8.34 0.69
N GLY A 14 0.98 -8.97 1.86
CA GLY A 14 -0.20 -8.87 2.73
C GLY A 14 -0.44 -7.44 3.26
N ASP A 15 0.62 -6.64 3.44
CA ASP A 15 0.46 -5.23 3.81
C ASP A 15 -0.09 -4.42 2.62
N VAL A 16 0.38 -4.71 1.39
CA VAL A 16 -0.14 -4.10 0.15
C VAL A 16 -1.60 -4.44 -0.07
N LEU A 17 -1.98 -5.70 0.14
CA LEU A 17 -3.37 -6.16 -0.08
C LEU A 17 -4.35 -5.58 0.95
N ILE A 18 -3.94 -5.47 2.23
CA ILE A 18 -4.87 -5.27 3.35
C ILE A 18 -4.70 -3.91 4.04
N LYS A 19 -3.46 -3.43 4.22
CA LYS A 19 -3.18 -2.27 5.08
C LYS A 19 -2.89 -0.99 4.32
N PHE A 20 -2.24 -1.12 3.16
CA PHE A 20 -1.82 0.05 2.38
C PHE A 20 -2.91 0.45 1.39
N GLY A 21 -3.07 1.75 1.22
CA GLY A 21 -3.80 2.31 0.11
C GLY A 21 -2.95 2.32 -1.17
N GLU A 22 -3.49 2.98 -2.16
CA GLU A 22 -2.86 3.17 -3.46
C GLU A 22 -1.58 4.01 -3.38
N TYR A 23 -1.48 4.84 -2.34
CA TYR A 23 -0.32 5.65 -1.99
C TYR A 23 0.07 5.42 -0.53
N THR A 24 1.35 5.11 -0.27
CA THR A 24 1.87 4.89 1.08
C THR A 24 2.99 5.88 1.42
N ASP A 25 2.72 6.75 2.38
CA ASP A 25 3.72 7.62 3.00
C ASP A 25 4.50 6.83 4.05
N ALA A 26 5.72 6.42 3.73
CA ALA A 26 6.57 5.61 4.59
C ALA A 26 7.02 6.33 5.86
N SER A 27 6.90 7.67 5.93
CA SER A 27 7.19 8.45 7.12
C SER A 27 6.08 8.37 8.18
N LYS A 28 4.85 8.05 7.74
CA LYS A 28 3.65 7.96 8.58
C LYS A 28 3.15 6.54 8.78
N THR A 29 3.69 5.58 8.00
CA THR A 29 3.27 4.19 8.01
C THR A 29 4.27 3.34 8.77
N ALA A 30 3.79 2.56 9.74
CA ALA A 30 4.61 1.61 10.48
C ALA A 30 4.95 0.42 9.57
N LEU A 31 6.20 0.36 9.11
CA LEU A 31 6.74 -0.75 8.34
C LEU A 31 7.55 -1.67 9.26
N PRO A 32 7.39 -3.01 9.18
CA PRO A 32 8.16 -3.94 9.98
C PRO A 32 9.64 -3.92 9.59
N TYR A 33 10.52 -4.15 10.56
CA TYR A 33 11.96 -4.18 10.35
C TYR A 33 12.49 -5.58 10.05
N ILE A 34 13.51 -5.62 9.20
CA ILE A 34 14.37 -6.78 8.98
C ILE A 34 15.59 -6.62 9.89
N PRO A 35 15.81 -7.51 10.88
CA PRO A 35 16.85 -7.30 11.88
C PRO A 35 18.28 -7.53 11.34
N SER A 36 18.45 -8.39 10.34
CA SER A 36 19.75 -8.86 9.87
C SER A 36 20.23 -8.16 8.60
N GLN A 37 21.43 -7.57 8.65
CA GLN A 37 22.08 -7.00 7.48
C GLN A 37 22.35 -8.05 6.40
N GLN A 38 22.65 -9.30 6.77
CA GLN A 38 22.87 -10.39 5.83
C GLN A 38 21.63 -10.69 4.98
N ILE A 39 20.42 -10.52 5.56
CA ILE A 39 19.17 -10.64 4.82
C ILE A 39 19.04 -9.48 3.85
N VAL A 40 19.28 -8.25 4.30
CA VAL A 40 19.22 -7.05 3.47
C VAL A 40 20.14 -7.17 2.24
N ASP A 41 21.35 -7.70 2.45
CA ASP A 41 22.35 -7.88 1.38
C ASP A 41 21.88 -8.83 0.27
N LYS A 42 21.04 -9.80 0.58
CA LYS A 42 20.44 -10.69 -0.41
C LYS A 42 19.39 -10.01 -1.29
N TYR A 43 18.78 -8.94 -0.80
CA TYR A 43 17.69 -8.21 -1.45
C TYR A 43 18.11 -6.83 -1.99
N LYS A 44 19.42 -6.62 -2.27
CA LYS A 44 19.92 -5.34 -2.78
C LYS A 44 19.20 -4.85 -4.03
N GLY A 45 18.77 -5.77 -4.91
CA GLY A 45 18.01 -5.44 -6.12
C GLY A 45 16.55 -5.03 -5.87
N SER A 46 16.04 -5.23 -4.65
CA SER A 46 14.67 -4.91 -4.24
C SER A 46 14.61 -3.71 -3.28
N ILE A 47 15.69 -2.94 -3.17
CA ILE A 47 15.71 -1.70 -2.38
C ILE A 47 14.89 -0.64 -3.08
N LEU A 48 13.90 -0.14 -2.36
CA LEU A 48 12.92 0.82 -2.84
C LEU A 48 13.46 2.27 -2.83
N LYS A 49 12.89 3.08 -3.70
CA LYS A 49 13.06 4.53 -3.75
C LYS A 49 11.69 5.18 -3.77
N ASP A 50 11.65 6.47 -3.44
CA ASP A 50 10.43 7.26 -3.57
C ASP A 50 9.91 7.23 -5.01
N GLY A 51 8.61 6.98 -5.18
CA GLY A 51 7.95 6.80 -6.47
C GLY A 51 7.99 5.38 -7.04
N ASP A 52 8.62 4.41 -6.37
CA ASP A 52 8.51 3.00 -6.76
C ASP A 52 7.09 2.50 -6.51
N ILE A 53 6.61 1.65 -7.41
CA ILE A 53 5.34 0.93 -7.27
C ILE A 53 5.64 -0.48 -6.78
N ILE A 54 4.90 -0.90 -5.76
CA ILE A 54 5.03 -2.24 -5.18
C ILE A 54 3.75 -2.99 -5.45
N ILE A 55 3.82 -4.03 -6.28
CA ILE A 55 2.68 -4.86 -6.67
C ILE A 55 2.67 -6.13 -5.83
N ALA A 56 1.52 -6.52 -5.27
CA ALA A 56 1.31 -7.84 -4.71
C ALA A 56 1.16 -8.86 -5.85
N ASP A 57 2.11 -9.80 -5.96
CA ASP A 57 2.14 -10.77 -7.05
C ASP A 57 1.23 -11.98 -6.82
N THR A 58 0.65 -12.09 -5.64
CA THR A 58 -0.15 -13.24 -5.19
C THR A 58 -1.28 -12.79 -4.29
N ALA A 59 -2.48 -13.32 -4.53
CA ALA A 59 -3.66 -13.17 -3.66
C ALA A 59 -4.57 -14.41 -3.76
N GLU A 60 -5.54 -14.53 -2.85
CA GLU A 60 -6.54 -15.62 -2.88
C GLU A 60 -7.73 -15.28 -3.80
N ASP A 61 -7.77 -14.09 -4.37
CA ASP A 61 -8.84 -13.58 -5.22
C ASP A 61 -8.28 -12.66 -6.33
N GLU A 62 -9.16 -11.91 -6.99
CA GLU A 62 -8.83 -10.98 -8.08
C GLU A 62 -8.08 -9.72 -7.60
N THR A 63 -7.78 -9.58 -6.30
CA THR A 63 -6.96 -8.47 -5.78
C THR A 63 -5.48 -8.63 -6.06
N VAL A 64 -5.05 -9.75 -6.64
CA VAL A 64 -3.69 -9.89 -7.15
C VAL A 64 -3.39 -8.77 -8.14
N GLY A 65 -2.20 -8.20 -8.07
CA GLY A 65 -1.87 -7.02 -8.86
C GLY A 65 -2.18 -5.69 -8.18
N LYS A 66 -2.91 -5.71 -7.03
CA LYS A 66 -3.05 -4.51 -6.20
C LYS A 66 -1.65 -3.96 -5.87
N CYS A 67 -1.52 -2.66 -5.92
CA CYS A 67 -0.24 -2.01 -5.73
C CYS A 67 -0.32 -0.80 -4.81
N THR A 68 0.84 -0.33 -4.39
CA THR A 68 1.00 0.95 -3.70
C THR A 68 2.20 1.71 -4.26
N GLU A 69 2.05 3.00 -4.45
CA GLU A 69 3.17 3.90 -4.68
C GLU A 69 3.78 4.30 -3.34
N ILE A 70 5.08 4.05 -3.16
CA ILE A 70 5.77 4.39 -1.91
C ILE A 70 6.48 5.72 -2.01
N ALA A 71 6.39 6.51 -0.95
CA ALA A 71 7.07 7.80 -0.86
C ALA A 71 7.57 8.09 0.57
N ASN A 72 8.40 9.12 0.69
CA ASN A 72 8.92 9.61 1.97
C ASN A 72 9.69 8.55 2.77
N LEU A 73 10.52 7.76 2.09
CA LEU A 73 11.37 6.73 2.70
C LEU A 73 12.45 7.29 3.63
N GLN A 74 12.73 8.60 3.55
CA GLN A 74 13.69 9.32 4.40
C GLN A 74 15.12 8.71 4.38
N GLY A 75 15.49 8.07 3.27
CA GLY A 75 16.79 7.44 3.10
C GLY A 75 17.02 6.17 3.91
N PHE A 76 16.04 5.70 4.68
CA PHE A 76 16.15 4.43 5.40
C PHE A 76 15.96 3.25 4.43
N PRO A 77 16.87 2.26 4.42
CA PRO A 77 16.74 1.10 3.53
C PRO A 77 15.39 0.42 3.70
N THR A 78 14.62 0.32 2.62
CA THR A 78 13.33 -0.34 2.60
C THR A 78 13.29 -1.32 1.44
N ILE A 79 12.82 -2.53 1.67
CA ILE A 79 12.88 -3.63 0.72
C ILE A 79 11.48 -4.02 0.30
N SER A 80 11.29 -4.24 -1.01
CA SER A 80 10.16 -4.98 -1.55
C SER A 80 10.36 -6.46 -1.17
N GLY A 81 9.50 -6.95 -0.29
CA GLY A 81 9.62 -8.24 0.35
C GLY A 81 9.02 -9.40 -0.44
N LEU A 82 8.72 -10.48 0.27
CA LEU A 82 8.19 -11.70 -0.32
C LEU A 82 6.83 -11.44 -0.99
N HIS A 83 6.62 -12.06 -2.15
CA HIS A 83 5.42 -11.92 -2.95
C HIS A 83 5.07 -10.47 -3.34
N THR A 84 6.10 -9.68 -3.58
CA THR A 84 5.95 -8.35 -4.16
C THR A 84 6.87 -8.16 -5.35
N ILE A 85 6.38 -7.42 -6.36
CA ILE A 85 7.15 -7.02 -7.54
C ILE A 85 7.39 -5.51 -7.45
N PRO A 86 8.62 -5.05 -7.22
CA PRO A 86 8.92 -3.63 -7.28
C PRO A 86 9.07 -3.19 -8.74
N LEU A 87 8.37 -2.15 -9.11
CA LEU A 87 8.50 -1.47 -10.39
C LEU A 87 9.03 -0.06 -10.17
N ARG A 88 10.06 0.30 -10.89
CA ARG A 88 10.60 1.65 -10.91
C ARG A 88 10.31 2.31 -12.24
N PRO A 89 9.47 3.35 -12.25
CA PRO A 89 9.21 4.12 -13.47
C PRO A 89 10.51 4.69 -14.04
N ARG A 90 10.64 4.70 -15.37
CA ARG A 90 11.76 5.34 -16.04
C ARG A 90 11.59 6.85 -16.09
N ASP A 91 10.36 7.28 -16.33
CA ASP A 91 9.97 8.68 -16.33
C ASP A 91 9.53 9.12 -14.94
N LYS A 92 9.65 10.40 -14.67
CA LYS A 92 9.17 10.97 -13.41
C LYS A 92 7.69 11.24 -13.49
N PHE A 93 6.91 10.60 -12.65
CA PHE A 93 5.49 10.85 -12.46
C PHE A 93 5.23 11.75 -11.25
N ALA A 94 4.07 12.38 -11.24
CA ALA A 94 3.60 13.12 -10.08
C ALA A 94 3.21 12.13 -8.95
N THR A 95 3.53 12.52 -7.72
CA THR A 95 3.32 11.69 -6.53
C THR A 95 1.85 11.25 -6.38
N GLY A 96 1.62 9.97 -6.16
CA GLY A 96 0.32 9.34 -6.02
C GLY A 96 -0.35 8.97 -7.34
N PHE A 97 0.03 9.58 -8.46
CA PHE A 97 -0.64 9.34 -9.73
C PHE A 97 -0.62 7.87 -10.15
N LEU A 98 0.56 7.25 -10.17
CA LEU A 98 0.68 5.86 -10.64
C LEU A 98 0.00 4.87 -9.68
N GLY A 99 0.11 5.09 -8.38
CA GLY A 99 -0.53 4.22 -7.40
C GLY A 99 -2.05 4.15 -7.60
N TYR A 100 -2.72 5.29 -7.77
CA TYR A 100 -4.17 5.31 -8.05
C TYR A 100 -4.51 4.80 -9.44
N TYR A 101 -3.76 5.18 -10.45
CA TYR A 101 -4.01 4.72 -11.82
C TYR A 101 -3.90 3.20 -11.95
N MET A 102 -2.86 2.59 -11.39
CA MET A 102 -2.62 1.16 -11.53
C MET A 102 -3.59 0.30 -10.70
N ASN A 103 -4.26 0.86 -9.70
CA ASN A 103 -5.36 0.19 -8.99
C ASN A 103 -6.73 0.48 -9.60
N SER A 104 -6.85 1.38 -10.58
CA SER A 104 -8.10 1.63 -11.28
C SER A 104 -8.44 0.50 -12.25
N GLY A 105 -9.73 0.32 -12.58
CA GLY A 105 -10.15 -0.63 -13.59
C GLY A 105 -9.48 -0.40 -14.95
N ALA A 106 -9.16 0.84 -15.31
CA ALA A 106 -8.47 1.17 -16.55
C ALA A 106 -7.11 0.44 -16.73
N TYR A 107 -6.43 0.14 -15.63
CA TYR A 107 -5.19 -0.62 -15.66
C TYR A 107 -5.37 -2.06 -15.13
N HIS A 108 -6.01 -2.23 -13.97
CA HIS A 108 -6.09 -3.52 -13.29
C HIS A 108 -6.83 -4.58 -14.12
N ASP A 109 -7.84 -4.19 -14.91
CA ASP A 109 -8.57 -5.12 -15.78
C ASP A 109 -7.68 -5.77 -16.84
N GLN A 110 -6.55 -5.15 -17.20
CA GLN A 110 -5.57 -5.76 -18.08
C GLN A 110 -4.84 -6.95 -17.43
N LEU A 111 -4.80 -7.00 -16.10
CA LEU A 111 -4.13 -8.05 -15.35
C LEU A 111 -4.97 -9.33 -15.28
N LEU A 112 -6.29 -9.22 -15.29
CA LEU A 112 -7.21 -10.35 -15.13
C LEU A 112 -6.91 -11.53 -16.07
N PRO A 113 -6.73 -11.34 -17.40
CA PRO A 113 -6.40 -12.43 -18.31
C PRO A 113 -4.97 -12.96 -18.15
N LEU A 114 -4.10 -12.26 -17.45
CA LEU A 114 -2.70 -12.63 -17.22
C LEU A 114 -2.49 -13.38 -15.90
N MET A 115 -3.52 -13.44 -15.07
CA MET A 115 -3.50 -14.13 -13.79
C MET A 115 -3.50 -15.63 -13.95
N GLN A 116 -2.75 -16.33 -13.11
CA GLN A 116 -2.63 -17.79 -13.12
C GLN A 116 -2.90 -18.36 -11.73
N GLY A 117 -3.55 -19.50 -11.68
CA GLY A 117 -3.88 -20.21 -10.45
C GLY A 117 -5.39 -20.47 -10.30
N ILE A 118 -5.75 -21.36 -9.37
CA ILE A 118 -7.17 -21.72 -9.12
C ILE A 118 -7.61 -21.28 -7.72
N LYS A 119 -6.81 -21.58 -6.70
CA LYS A 119 -7.10 -21.19 -5.29
C LYS A 119 -6.28 -20.00 -4.86
N VAL A 120 -5.05 -19.95 -5.30
CA VAL A 120 -4.14 -18.82 -5.12
C VAL A 120 -3.80 -18.33 -6.50
N THR A 121 -4.13 -17.10 -6.76
CA THR A 121 -3.89 -16.44 -8.05
C THR A 121 -2.59 -15.67 -7.97
N SER A 122 -1.81 -15.70 -9.03
CA SER A 122 -0.54 -14.99 -9.11
C SER A 122 -0.33 -14.34 -10.47
N ILE A 123 0.47 -13.28 -10.48
CA ILE A 123 0.92 -12.60 -11.69
C ILE A 123 2.44 -12.54 -11.71
N SER A 124 3.04 -12.83 -12.86
CA SER A 124 4.49 -12.79 -13.02
C SER A 124 4.98 -11.42 -13.45
N LYS A 125 6.25 -11.11 -13.14
CA LYS A 125 6.90 -9.90 -13.65
C LYS A 125 6.93 -9.86 -15.20
N GLY A 126 7.02 -11.03 -15.86
CA GLY A 126 6.96 -11.12 -17.32
C GLY A 126 5.59 -10.72 -17.86
N ALA A 127 4.50 -11.17 -17.22
CA ALA A 127 3.15 -10.81 -17.62
C ALA A 127 2.88 -9.30 -17.53
N LEU A 128 3.45 -8.60 -16.53
CA LEU A 128 3.33 -7.15 -16.41
C LEU A 128 3.93 -6.38 -17.59
N GLN A 129 4.87 -6.98 -18.34
CA GLN A 129 5.47 -6.35 -19.53
C GLN A 129 4.48 -6.25 -20.71
N ASP A 130 3.42 -7.05 -20.69
CA ASP A 130 2.38 -7.05 -21.72
C ASP A 130 1.27 -6.03 -21.45
N THR A 131 1.37 -5.28 -20.34
CA THR A 131 0.39 -4.25 -19.97
C THR A 131 0.80 -2.87 -20.47
N VAL A 132 -0.19 -2.00 -20.65
CA VAL A 132 -0.01 -0.63 -21.14
C VAL A 132 -0.42 0.36 -20.06
N ILE A 133 0.45 1.33 -19.80
CA ILE A 133 0.16 2.47 -18.92
C ILE A 133 -0.21 3.67 -19.79
N SER A 134 -1.46 4.13 -19.67
CA SER A 134 -1.93 5.36 -20.34
C SER A 134 -1.98 6.50 -19.32
N TYR A 135 -1.34 7.61 -19.63
CA TYR A 135 -1.24 8.73 -18.69
C TYR A 135 -1.21 10.09 -19.39
N PRO A 136 -1.68 11.14 -18.74
CA PRO A 136 -1.55 12.50 -19.24
C PRO A 136 -0.08 12.90 -19.39
N SER A 137 0.30 13.52 -20.49
CA SER A 137 1.65 14.05 -20.69
C SER A 137 1.96 15.26 -19.80
N ASP A 138 0.92 15.99 -19.37
CA ASP A 138 1.06 17.12 -18.47
C ASP A 138 1.23 16.66 -17.02
N SER A 139 2.38 16.99 -16.45
CA SER A 139 2.70 16.68 -15.05
C SER A 139 1.81 17.42 -14.05
N ALA A 140 1.26 18.58 -14.41
CA ALA A 140 0.32 19.30 -13.56
C ALA A 140 -1.03 18.58 -13.48
N GLU A 141 -1.49 17.99 -14.58
CA GLU A 141 -2.69 17.13 -14.60
C GLU A 141 -2.48 15.86 -13.76
N GLN A 142 -1.34 15.19 -13.91
CA GLN A 142 -0.99 14.05 -13.07
C GLN A 142 -1.00 14.42 -11.57
N ALA A 143 -0.40 15.57 -11.22
CA ALA A 143 -0.36 16.04 -9.84
C ALA A 143 -1.76 16.35 -9.29
N ALA A 144 -2.63 16.97 -10.10
CA ALA A 144 -4.00 17.25 -9.71
C ALA A 144 -4.79 15.96 -9.44
N ILE A 145 -4.65 14.94 -10.29
CA ILE A 145 -5.29 13.63 -10.13
C ILE A 145 -4.77 12.95 -8.84
N GLY A 146 -3.45 12.82 -8.68
CA GLY A 146 -2.87 12.16 -7.51
C GLY A 146 -3.27 12.84 -6.21
N GLN A 147 -3.18 14.18 -6.15
CA GLN A 147 -3.55 14.94 -4.96
C GLN A 147 -5.04 14.86 -4.64
N TYR A 148 -5.91 14.83 -5.65
CA TYR A 148 -7.34 14.66 -5.45
C TYR A 148 -7.66 13.37 -4.70
N PHE A 149 -7.11 12.25 -5.15
CA PHE A 149 -7.34 10.95 -4.49
C PHE A 149 -6.68 10.85 -3.12
N ILE A 150 -5.46 11.38 -2.94
CA ILE A 150 -4.80 11.46 -1.62
C ILE A 150 -5.68 12.23 -0.62
N ASN A 151 -6.26 13.35 -1.05
CA ASN A 151 -7.14 14.14 -0.20
C ASN A 151 -8.42 13.39 0.13
N LEU A 152 -9.00 12.66 -0.82
CA LEU A 152 -10.18 11.84 -0.62
C LEU A 152 -9.94 10.74 0.41
N ASP A 153 -8.83 10.02 0.31
CA ASP A 153 -8.45 8.98 1.30
C ASP A 153 -8.23 9.55 2.69
N ASN A 154 -7.62 10.73 2.77
CA ASN A 154 -7.46 11.42 4.05
C ASN A 154 -8.81 11.77 4.68
N LEU A 155 -9.79 12.25 3.91
CA LEU A 155 -11.14 12.55 4.38
C LEU A 155 -11.87 11.28 4.84
N ILE A 156 -11.79 10.19 4.08
CA ILE A 156 -12.36 8.89 4.44
C ILE A 156 -11.78 8.41 5.78
N THR A 157 -10.46 8.48 5.91
CA THR A 157 -9.75 8.07 7.13
C THR A 157 -10.15 8.89 8.34
N LEU A 158 -10.33 10.21 8.18
CA LEU A 158 -10.79 11.10 9.24
C LEU A 158 -12.20 10.74 9.70
N HIS A 159 -13.14 10.54 8.77
CA HIS A 159 -14.51 10.13 9.10
C HIS A 159 -14.56 8.77 9.82
N GLN A 160 -13.78 7.79 9.37
CA GLN A 160 -13.71 6.48 10.03
C GLN A 160 -13.19 6.59 11.48
N ARG A 161 -12.22 7.48 11.72
CA ARG A 161 -11.71 7.75 13.08
C ARG A 161 -12.76 8.43 13.96
N GLU A 162 -13.48 9.40 13.44
CA GLU A 162 -14.57 10.08 14.16
C GLU A 162 -15.68 9.11 14.56
N ASP A 163 -16.11 8.25 13.64
CA ASP A 163 -17.15 7.24 13.90
C ASP A 163 -16.68 6.20 14.91
N SER A 164 -15.42 5.79 14.85
CA SER A 164 -14.82 4.89 15.84
C SER A 164 -14.78 5.53 17.23
N ASN A 165 -14.42 6.82 17.31
CA ASN A 165 -14.40 7.57 18.58
C ASN A 165 -15.82 7.74 19.13
N LYS A 166 -16.82 8.05 18.32
CA LYS A 166 -18.24 8.11 18.73
C LYS A 166 -18.73 6.78 19.27
N LYS A 167 -18.40 5.65 18.59
CA LYS A 167 -18.74 4.31 19.05
C LYS A 167 -18.09 3.98 20.41
N ARG A 168 -16.79 4.29 20.57
CA ARG A 168 -16.06 4.10 21.83
C ARG A 168 -16.69 4.91 22.98
N ALA A 169 -16.97 6.18 22.75
CA ALA A 169 -17.62 7.05 23.76
C ALA A 169 -18.98 6.48 24.17
N LYS A 170 -19.80 6.01 23.22
CA LYS A 170 -21.09 5.38 23.52
C LYS A 170 -20.94 4.12 24.36
N ILE A 171 -19.96 3.26 24.08
CA ILE A 171 -19.68 2.06 24.87
C ILE A 171 -19.29 2.43 26.30
N ILE A 172 -18.40 3.41 26.49
CA ILE A 172 -17.98 3.89 27.82
C ILE A 172 -19.19 4.38 28.61
N VAL A 173 -20.04 5.21 28.01
CA VAL A 173 -21.25 5.74 28.68
C VAL A 173 -22.20 4.59 29.08
N LEU A 174 -22.45 3.63 28.18
CA LEU A 174 -23.30 2.47 28.48
C LEU A 174 -22.71 1.62 29.61
N THR A 175 -21.40 1.41 29.61
CA THR A 175 -20.72 0.66 30.68
C THR A 175 -20.82 1.39 32.02
N LEU A 176 -20.62 2.69 32.06
CA LEU A 176 -20.77 3.48 33.29
C LEU A 176 -22.20 3.46 33.82
N LEU A 177 -23.20 3.55 32.94
CA LEU A 177 -24.60 3.46 33.31
C LEU A 177 -24.99 2.09 33.89
N SER A 178 -24.45 1.00 33.33
CA SER A 178 -24.66 -0.35 33.84
C SER A 178 -24.08 -0.56 35.23
N TRP A 179 -22.90 0.06 35.51
CA TRP A 179 -22.31 0.03 36.85
C TRP A 179 -23.13 0.84 37.88
N TRP A 180 -23.66 1.99 37.45
CA TRP A 180 -24.51 2.81 38.33
C TRP A 180 -25.84 2.11 38.70
N GLY A 181 -26.47 1.37 37.75
CA GLY A 181 -27.68 0.62 38.00
C GLY A 181 -27.50 -0.64 38.87
N VAL A 182 -26.26 -1.07 39.13
CA VAL A 182 -25.94 -2.20 40.03
C VAL A 182 -25.69 -1.72 41.49
N ILE A 183 -25.45 -0.41 41.70
CA ILE A 183 -25.14 0.18 43.01
C ILE A 183 -26.39 0.86 43.64
N SER A 184 -27.48 1.02 42.89
CA SER A 184 -28.78 1.51 43.31
C SER A 184 -29.74 0.35 43.57
#